data_b06915f84b5d41ee0ad37640b664ac38
#
_entry.id   b06915f84b5d41ee0ad37640b664ac38
#
_cell.length_a   1.000
_cell.length_b   1.000
_cell.length_c   1.000
_cell.angle_alpha   90.00
_cell.angle_beta   90.00
_cell.angle_gamma   90.00
#
_symmetry.space_group_name_H-M   'P 1'
#
loop_
_entity.id
_entity.type
_entity.pdbx_description
1 polymer ?
#
loop_
_entity_poly.entity_id
_entity_poly.type
_entity_poly.pdbx_seq_one_letter_code
_entity_poly.pdbx_strand_id
1 'polypeptide(L)'
;HQWITEGARYEKHWAFTAPSKSAPPKGSLWGRNPIDLFIEARLLAEGLKPQQRATTVKRLRRVSMDLSGLPPNIKELDSFLDDSSPNVYERFVDRLLASPRYGERMATWWLDSARYGDSHGYDNDLENAQWPWRNWVLEAFNSNMPYDRFTMEQLAGDLLPNARHDQILATGFNRNHRIQTEGGAIDEEW
;
A
#
# COMPACT_ATOMS: atom_id res chain seq x y z
N HIS A 1 -6.43 -37.31 -1.17
CA HIS A 1 -6.34 -38.56 -1.95
C HIS A 1 -6.20 -38.26 -3.45
N GLN A 2 -7.06 -37.41 -4.06
CA GLN A 2 -7.03 -37.12 -5.51
C GLN A 2 -5.67 -36.59 -5.98
N TRP A 3 -5.08 -35.60 -5.31
CA TRP A 3 -3.78 -35.05 -5.64
C TRP A 3 -2.64 -36.11 -5.63
N ILE A 4 -2.67 -37.04 -4.66
CA ILE A 4 -1.72 -38.15 -4.59
C ILE A 4 -1.90 -39.10 -5.79
N THR A 5 -3.17 -39.42 -6.14
CA THR A 5 -3.51 -40.29 -7.24
C THR A 5 -3.09 -39.69 -8.60
N GLU A 6 -3.11 -38.39 -8.73
CA GLU A 6 -2.69 -37.61 -9.91
C GLU A 6 -1.16 -37.40 -10.00
N GLY A 7 -0.39 -38.04 -9.12
CA GLY A 7 1.09 -38.04 -9.15
C GLY A 7 1.73 -37.00 -8.25
N ALA A 8 0.97 -36.37 -7.32
CA ALA A 8 1.47 -35.46 -6.29
C ALA A 8 2.41 -34.37 -6.83
N ARG A 9 2.14 -33.85 -8.01
CA ARG A 9 2.98 -32.82 -8.65
C ARG A 9 3.07 -31.60 -7.75
N TYR A 10 4.29 -31.24 -7.35
CA TYR A 10 4.59 -30.05 -6.60
C TYR A 10 4.81 -28.88 -7.57
N GLU A 11 3.99 -27.85 -7.46
CA GLU A 11 4.24 -26.59 -8.15
C GLU A 11 4.75 -25.55 -7.16
N LYS A 12 5.80 -24.83 -7.56
CA LYS A 12 6.33 -23.74 -6.75
C LYS A 12 5.26 -22.68 -6.57
N HIS A 13 5.01 -22.28 -5.32
CA HIS A 13 4.01 -21.25 -5.03
C HIS A 13 4.35 -19.95 -5.78
N TRP A 14 3.36 -19.35 -6.40
CA TRP A 14 3.52 -18.15 -7.26
C TRP A 14 4.26 -17.00 -6.56
N ALA A 15 4.07 -16.80 -5.25
CA ALA A 15 4.73 -15.75 -4.47
C ALA A 15 6.27 -15.88 -4.41
N PHE A 16 6.80 -17.11 -4.65
CA PHE A 16 8.24 -17.38 -4.70
C PHE A 16 8.79 -17.52 -6.12
N THR A 17 7.96 -17.21 -7.12
CA THR A 17 8.37 -17.18 -8.52
C THR A 17 8.63 -15.74 -8.93
N ALA A 18 9.83 -15.46 -9.44
CA ALA A 18 10.14 -14.11 -9.91
C ALA A 18 9.15 -13.66 -11.00
N PRO A 19 8.59 -12.45 -10.91
CA PRO A 19 7.65 -11.98 -11.91
C PRO A 19 8.32 -11.84 -13.28
N SER A 20 7.64 -12.28 -14.32
CA SER A 20 8.07 -12.08 -15.71
C SER A 20 7.28 -10.95 -16.34
N LYS A 21 7.96 -10.12 -17.15
CA LYS A 21 7.32 -9.03 -17.88
C LYS A 21 6.54 -9.59 -19.06
N SER A 22 5.21 -9.62 -18.95
CA SER A 22 4.33 -9.99 -20.07
C SER A 22 4.15 -8.81 -21.03
N ALA A 23 4.13 -9.10 -22.34
CA ALA A 23 3.78 -8.10 -23.33
C ALA A 23 2.30 -7.73 -23.20
N PRO A 24 1.93 -6.42 -23.24
CA PRO A 24 0.52 -6.04 -23.25
C PRO A 24 -0.21 -6.63 -24.46
N PRO A 25 -1.48 -7.03 -24.32
CA PRO A 25 -2.31 -7.47 -25.44
C PRO A 25 -2.35 -6.44 -26.56
N LYS A 26 -2.43 -6.91 -27.80
CA LYS A 26 -2.51 -6.03 -28.99
C LYS A 26 -3.95 -5.63 -29.26
N GLY A 27 -4.11 -4.40 -29.75
CA GLY A 27 -5.43 -3.85 -30.11
C GLY A 27 -6.18 -3.35 -28.89
N SER A 28 -6.77 -2.19 -29.00
CA SER A 28 -7.61 -1.60 -27.96
C SER A 28 -8.69 -0.76 -28.61
N LEU A 29 -9.89 -0.85 -28.07
CA LEU A 29 -11.00 0.06 -28.38
C LEU A 29 -11.08 1.21 -27.38
N TRP A 30 -10.45 1.05 -26.20
CA TRP A 30 -10.63 1.93 -25.05
C TRP A 30 -9.31 2.25 -24.33
N GLY A 31 -8.39 1.28 -24.18
CA GLY A 31 -7.17 1.40 -23.39
C GLY A 31 -6.22 2.49 -23.88
N ARG A 32 -5.63 3.23 -22.94
CA ARG A 32 -4.68 4.33 -23.19
C ARG A 32 -3.25 4.00 -22.75
N ASN A 33 -3.11 3.03 -21.88
CA ASN A 33 -1.82 2.60 -21.32
C ASN A 33 -1.78 1.07 -21.21
N PRO A 34 -0.61 0.47 -20.94
CA PRO A 34 -0.47 -0.99 -20.84
C PRO A 34 -1.41 -1.66 -19.83
N ILE A 35 -1.71 -1.01 -18.70
CA ILE A 35 -2.62 -1.56 -17.70
C ILE A 35 -4.03 -1.66 -18.26
N ASP A 36 -4.49 -0.61 -18.94
CA ASP A 36 -5.80 -0.61 -19.59
C ASP A 36 -5.95 -1.77 -20.59
N LEU A 37 -4.87 -2.10 -21.35
CA LEU A 37 -4.89 -3.18 -22.33
C LEU A 37 -5.12 -4.55 -21.66
N PHE A 38 -4.48 -4.81 -20.51
CA PHE A 38 -4.71 -6.03 -19.74
C PHE A 38 -6.13 -6.08 -19.18
N ILE A 39 -6.63 -4.96 -18.64
CA ILE A 39 -7.99 -4.86 -18.11
C ILE A 39 -9.02 -5.08 -19.22
N GLU A 40 -8.83 -4.43 -20.38
CA GLU A 40 -9.73 -4.56 -21.52
C GLU A 40 -9.78 -6.00 -22.03
N ALA A 41 -8.63 -6.66 -22.18
CA ALA A 41 -8.55 -8.05 -22.60
C ALA A 41 -9.33 -8.96 -21.64
N ARG A 42 -9.23 -8.73 -20.33
CA ARG A 42 -10.00 -9.49 -19.34
C ARG A 42 -11.51 -9.21 -19.43
N LEU A 43 -11.91 -7.96 -19.55
CA LEU A 43 -13.32 -7.59 -19.72
C LEU A 43 -13.93 -8.27 -20.95
N LEU A 44 -13.23 -8.24 -22.10
CA LEU A 44 -13.69 -8.87 -23.33
C LEU A 44 -13.81 -10.39 -23.19
N ALA A 45 -12.87 -11.04 -22.52
CA ALA A 45 -12.93 -12.48 -22.25
C ALA A 45 -14.15 -12.88 -21.40
N GLU A 46 -14.62 -12.00 -20.52
CA GLU A 46 -15.82 -12.19 -19.69
C GLU A 46 -17.11 -11.65 -20.38
N GLY A 47 -17.05 -11.22 -21.63
CA GLY A 47 -18.19 -10.63 -22.34
C GLY A 47 -18.64 -9.27 -21.80
N LEU A 48 -17.78 -8.58 -21.04
CA LEU A 48 -18.05 -7.30 -20.43
C LEU A 48 -17.50 -6.15 -21.29
N LYS A 49 -18.08 -4.96 -21.11
CA LYS A 49 -17.60 -3.73 -21.75
C LYS A 49 -17.21 -2.70 -20.70
N PRO A 50 -16.18 -1.86 -20.98
CA PRO A 50 -15.86 -0.74 -20.13
C PRO A 50 -17.05 0.21 -19.96
N GLN A 51 -17.25 0.71 -18.76
CA GLN A 51 -18.26 1.71 -18.48
C GLN A 51 -17.84 3.10 -19.01
N GLN A 52 -18.81 3.99 -19.18
CA GLN A 52 -18.52 5.37 -19.55
C GLN A 52 -17.62 6.03 -18.49
N ARG A 53 -16.78 6.96 -18.95
CA ARG A 53 -15.88 7.72 -18.07
C ARG A 53 -16.69 8.46 -17.01
N ALA A 54 -16.28 8.35 -15.76
CA ALA A 54 -16.90 9.07 -14.65
C ALA A 54 -16.82 10.60 -14.87
N THR A 55 -17.83 11.33 -14.38
CA THR A 55 -17.80 12.80 -14.41
C THR A 55 -16.57 13.35 -13.69
N THR A 56 -16.16 14.57 -14.03
CA THR A 56 -15.00 15.23 -13.44
C THR A 56 -15.07 15.26 -11.91
N VAL A 57 -16.20 15.67 -11.35
CA VAL A 57 -16.40 15.71 -9.89
C VAL A 57 -16.22 14.32 -9.26
N LYS A 58 -16.78 13.27 -9.86
CA LYS A 58 -16.60 11.90 -9.36
C LYS A 58 -15.13 11.45 -9.41
N ARG A 59 -14.39 11.82 -10.48
CA ARG A 59 -12.96 11.49 -10.60
C ARG A 59 -12.12 12.19 -9.54
N LEU A 60 -12.34 13.48 -9.34
CA LEU A 60 -11.65 14.26 -8.31
C LEU A 60 -11.91 13.69 -6.92
N ARG A 61 -13.18 13.41 -6.61
CA ARG A 61 -13.52 12.77 -5.33
C ARG A 61 -12.81 11.44 -5.14
N ARG A 62 -12.80 10.57 -6.15
CA ARG A 62 -12.13 9.26 -6.07
C ARG A 62 -10.64 9.40 -5.83
N VAL A 63 -9.93 10.18 -6.65
CA VAL A 63 -8.49 10.34 -6.50
C VAL A 63 -8.10 11.00 -5.18
N SER A 64 -8.90 11.96 -4.69
CA SER A 64 -8.66 12.54 -3.36
C SER A 64 -8.82 11.51 -2.25
N MET A 65 -9.90 10.72 -2.28
CA MET A 65 -10.12 9.66 -1.29
C MET A 65 -9.03 8.58 -1.36
N ASP A 66 -8.57 8.24 -2.55
CA ASP A 66 -7.53 7.22 -2.73
C ASP A 66 -6.16 7.71 -2.21
N LEU A 67 -5.78 8.95 -2.52
CA LEU A 67 -4.45 9.48 -2.22
C LEU A 67 -4.34 10.17 -0.85
N SER A 68 -5.41 10.78 -0.34
CA SER A 68 -5.38 11.52 0.92
C SER A 68 -6.37 11.01 1.99
N GLY A 69 -7.27 10.09 1.63
CA GLY A 69 -8.34 9.62 2.50
C GLY A 69 -9.47 10.65 2.72
N LEU A 70 -9.38 11.83 2.12
CA LEU A 70 -10.31 12.94 2.30
C LEU A 70 -10.93 13.37 0.96
N PRO A 71 -12.21 13.81 0.94
CA PRO A 71 -12.78 14.42 -0.25
C PRO A 71 -12.13 15.79 -0.52
N PRO A 72 -12.12 16.26 -1.78
CA PRO A 72 -11.69 17.61 -2.08
C PRO A 72 -12.62 18.63 -1.41
N ASN A 73 -12.07 19.73 -0.93
CA ASN A 73 -12.91 20.82 -0.43
C ASN A 73 -13.55 21.60 -1.60
N ILE A 74 -14.57 22.43 -1.28
CA ILE A 74 -15.35 23.17 -2.29
C ILE A 74 -14.43 24.08 -3.12
N LYS A 75 -13.52 24.83 -2.48
CA LYS A 75 -12.58 25.73 -3.17
C LYS A 75 -11.66 25.00 -4.14
N GLU A 76 -11.17 23.83 -3.76
CA GLU A 76 -10.36 22.98 -4.64
C GLU A 76 -11.13 22.48 -5.85
N LEU A 77 -12.40 22.12 -5.63
CA LEU A 77 -13.27 21.67 -6.69
C LEU A 77 -13.59 22.81 -7.67
N ASP A 78 -13.96 23.97 -7.17
CA ASP A 78 -14.24 25.15 -7.98
C ASP A 78 -13.01 25.57 -8.78
N SER A 79 -11.85 25.71 -8.13
CA SER A 79 -10.59 26.04 -8.81
C SER A 79 -10.20 25.04 -9.91
N PHE A 80 -10.52 23.77 -9.72
CA PHE A 80 -10.28 22.76 -10.76
C PHE A 80 -11.27 22.91 -11.93
N LEU A 81 -12.53 23.19 -11.65
CA LEU A 81 -13.57 23.33 -12.70
C LEU A 81 -13.37 24.59 -13.53
N ASP A 82 -12.81 25.63 -12.95
CA ASP A 82 -12.52 26.91 -13.61
C ASP A 82 -11.21 26.85 -14.44
N ASP A 83 -10.33 25.86 -14.18
CA ASP A 83 -9.06 25.73 -14.87
C ASP A 83 -9.20 24.91 -16.16
N SER A 84 -9.09 25.57 -17.29
CA SER A 84 -9.19 24.98 -18.63
C SER A 84 -7.83 24.44 -19.16
N SER A 85 -6.78 24.43 -18.38
CA SER A 85 -5.45 23.98 -18.85
C SER A 85 -5.42 22.47 -19.09
N PRO A 86 -4.66 21.99 -20.09
CA PRO A 86 -4.67 20.59 -20.52
C PRO A 86 -4.18 19.62 -19.43
N ASN A 87 -3.33 20.06 -18.52
CA ASN A 87 -2.72 19.26 -17.46
C ASN A 87 -3.29 19.52 -16.05
N VAL A 88 -4.51 20.06 -15.97
CA VAL A 88 -5.16 20.40 -14.69
C VAL A 88 -5.33 19.17 -13.80
N TYR A 89 -5.65 18.02 -14.36
CA TYR A 89 -5.84 16.78 -13.59
C TYR A 89 -4.51 16.26 -13.03
N GLU A 90 -3.46 16.26 -13.83
CA GLU A 90 -2.12 15.86 -13.42
C GLU A 90 -1.61 16.75 -12.28
N ARG A 91 -1.74 18.08 -12.41
CA ARG A 91 -1.37 19.01 -11.32
C ARG A 91 -2.19 18.78 -10.04
N PHE A 92 -3.45 18.43 -10.18
CA PHE A 92 -4.28 18.09 -9.02
C PHE A 92 -3.76 16.83 -8.32
N VAL A 93 -3.40 15.79 -9.07
CA VAL A 93 -2.81 14.55 -8.56
C VAL A 93 -1.45 14.84 -7.90
N ASP A 94 -0.56 15.58 -8.56
CA ASP A 94 0.77 15.92 -8.04
C ASP A 94 0.67 16.66 -6.70
N ARG A 95 -0.31 17.56 -6.57
CA ARG A 95 -0.56 18.26 -5.30
C ARG A 95 -1.00 17.30 -4.18
N LEU A 96 -1.84 16.31 -4.49
CA LEU A 96 -2.26 15.30 -3.51
C LEU A 96 -1.08 14.42 -3.10
N LEU A 97 -0.25 14.00 -4.04
CA LEU A 97 0.96 13.20 -3.78
C LEU A 97 2.00 13.96 -2.95
N ALA A 98 2.10 15.28 -3.12
CA ALA A 98 2.97 16.15 -2.32
C ALA A 98 2.39 16.53 -0.94
N SER A 99 1.16 16.14 -0.65
CA SER A 99 0.51 16.43 0.63
C SER A 99 0.96 15.45 1.72
N PRO A 100 1.21 15.91 2.98
CA PRO A 100 1.45 15.01 4.10
C PRO A 100 0.34 13.97 4.32
N ARG A 101 -0.89 14.27 3.86
CA ARG A 101 -2.03 13.35 3.92
C ARG A 101 -1.83 12.08 3.09
N TYR A 102 -0.96 12.13 2.08
CA TYR A 102 -0.60 10.95 1.31
C TYR A 102 0.08 9.90 2.19
N GLY A 103 1.09 10.29 2.96
CA GLY A 103 1.75 9.39 3.90
C GLY A 103 0.80 8.85 4.97
N GLU A 104 -0.06 9.70 5.54
CA GLU A 104 -1.08 9.27 6.51
C GLU A 104 -2.02 8.21 5.90
N ARG A 105 -2.47 8.43 4.66
CA ARG A 105 -3.36 7.50 3.96
C ARG A 105 -2.68 6.18 3.63
N MET A 106 -1.47 6.22 3.07
CA MET A 106 -0.74 5.01 2.66
C MET A 106 -0.27 4.20 3.87
N ALA A 107 0.19 4.89 4.92
CA ALA A 107 0.64 4.25 6.15
C ALA A 107 -0.46 3.42 6.84
N THR A 108 -1.73 3.83 6.75
CA THR A 108 -2.85 3.08 7.36
C THR A 108 -2.83 1.61 6.95
N TRP A 109 -2.63 1.32 5.67
CA TRP A 109 -2.65 -0.04 5.15
C TRP A 109 -1.43 -0.87 5.60
N TRP A 110 -0.27 -0.20 5.71
CA TRP A 110 0.92 -0.85 6.23
C TRP A 110 0.80 -1.12 7.73
N LEU A 111 0.32 -0.14 8.49
CA LEU A 111 0.12 -0.25 9.93
C LEU A 111 -0.86 -1.37 10.29
N ASP A 112 -1.98 -1.49 9.55
CA ASP A 112 -2.94 -2.58 9.70
C ASP A 112 -2.29 -3.94 9.41
N SER A 113 -1.54 -4.04 8.32
CA SER A 113 -0.84 -5.27 7.93
C SER A 113 0.24 -5.67 8.94
N ALA A 114 0.92 -4.68 9.52
CA ALA A 114 1.95 -4.85 10.54
C ALA A 114 1.38 -5.03 11.95
N ARG A 115 0.06 -5.01 12.13
CA ARG A 115 -0.59 -5.12 13.44
C ARG A 115 -0.17 -4.03 14.42
N TYR A 116 -0.04 -2.78 13.92
CA TYR A 116 0.31 -1.63 14.77
C TYR A 116 -0.69 -1.42 15.90
N GLY A 117 -0.16 -1.15 17.08
CA GLY A 117 -0.91 -0.68 18.26
C GLY A 117 0.04 -0.04 19.24
N ASP A 118 -0.47 0.93 20.04
CA ASP A 118 0.27 1.53 21.14
C ASP A 118 0.05 0.74 22.47
N SER A 119 -0.32 -0.53 22.35
CA SER A 119 -0.45 -1.50 23.43
C SER A 119 -0.02 -2.89 22.97
N HIS A 120 0.11 -3.84 23.89
CA HIS A 120 0.48 -5.21 23.56
C HIS A 120 -0.63 -5.98 22.83
N GLY A 121 -1.88 -5.52 22.93
CA GLY A 121 -3.04 -6.12 22.24
C GLY A 121 -3.45 -7.49 22.76
N TYR A 122 -2.91 -7.94 23.88
CA TYR A 122 -3.17 -9.26 24.44
C TYR A 122 -2.97 -9.28 25.97
N ASP A 123 -3.75 -10.09 26.69
CA ASP A 123 -3.71 -10.30 28.15
C ASP A 123 -3.88 -8.99 28.92
N ASN A 124 -2.92 -8.58 29.72
CA ASN A 124 -2.99 -7.34 30.49
C ASN A 124 -2.99 -6.06 29.66
N ASP A 125 -2.78 -6.19 28.36
CA ASP A 125 -2.81 -5.09 27.36
C ASP A 125 -2.08 -3.81 27.80
N LEU A 126 -0.86 -3.97 28.30
CA LEU A 126 -0.04 -2.86 28.77
C LEU A 126 0.34 -1.92 27.63
N GLU A 127 0.51 -0.63 27.95
CA GLU A 127 0.97 0.37 27.00
C GLU A 127 2.33 -0.01 26.38
N ASN A 128 2.43 0.15 25.08
CA ASN A 128 3.62 -0.07 24.29
C ASN A 128 3.79 1.08 23.30
N ALA A 129 4.60 2.08 23.63
CA ALA A 129 4.79 3.27 22.80
C ALA A 129 5.40 2.93 21.43
N GLN A 130 4.56 2.70 20.43
CA GLN A 130 4.94 2.40 19.05
C GLN A 130 4.77 3.59 18.10
N TRP A 131 4.18 4.69 18.56
CA TRP A 131 3.98 5.89 17.75
C TRP A 131 5.26 6.44 17.09
N PRO A 132 6.50 6.30 17.63
CA PRO A 132 7.70 6.76 16.92
C PRO A 132 7.92 5.97 15.62
N TRP A 133 7.73 4.64 15.63
CA TRP A 133 7.78 3.83 14.43
C TRP A 133 6.66 4.17 13.44
N ARG A 134 5.43 4.38 13.90
CA ARG A 134 4.34 4.87 13.05
C ARG A 134 4.73 6.16 12.32
N ASN A 135 5.31 7.13 13.01
CA ASN A 135 5.73 8.37 12.41
C ASN A 135 6.84 8.15 11.35
N TRP A 136 7.78 7.24 11.62
CA TRP A 136 8.77 6.82 10.63
C TRP A 136 8.10 6.24 9.36
N VAL A 137 7.08 5.40 9.51
CA VAL A 137 6.32 4.84 8.38
C VAL A 137 5.65 5.96 7.55
N LEU A 138 4.99 6.92 8.20
CA LEU A 138 4.38 8.07 7.52
C LEU A 138 5.43 8.84 6.70
N GLU A 139 6.58 9.12 7.28
CA GLU A 139 7.67 9.85 6.63
C GLU A 139 8.26 9.05 5.45
N ALA A 140 8.40 7.74 5.60
CA ALA A 140 8.87 6.86 4.54
C ALA A 140 7.95 6.91 3.31
N PHE A 141 6.62 6.91 3.50
CA PHE A 141 5.67 7.08 2.39
C PHE A 141 5.72 8.49 1.80
N ASN A 142 5.79 9.55 2.62
CA ASN A 142 5.85 10.92 2.14
C ASN A 142 7.14 11.23 1.38
N SER A 143 8.25 10.59 1.76
CA SER A 143 9.53 10.70 1.03
C SER A 143 9.64 9.75 -0.16
N ASN A 144 8.59 8.98 -0.44
CA ASN A 144 8.60 7.94 -1.49
C ASN A 144 9.82 7.01 -1.38
N MET A 145 10.08 6.52 -0.15
CA MET A 145 11.21 5.63 0.12
C MET A 145 11.11 4.37 -0.76
N PRO A 146 12.19 3.95 -1.44
CA PRO A 146 12.21 2.69 -2.20
C PRO A 146 11.85 1.50 -1.32
N TYR A 147 11.06 0.56 -1.86
CA TYR A 147 10.50 -0.56 -1.10
C TYR A 147 11.54 -1.49 -0.50
N ASP A 148 12.63 -1.73 -1.21
CA ASP A 148 13.79 -2.52 -0.72
C ASP A 148 14.42 -1.87 0.50
N ARG A 149 14.65 -0.57 0.46
CA ARG A 149 15.16 0.20 1.59
C ARG A 149 14.16 0.23 2.75
N PHE A 150 12.90 0.48 2.48
CA PHE A 150 11.82 0.46 3.46
C PHE A 150 11.76 -0.87 4.22
N THR A 151 11.87 -1.99 3.50
CA THR A 151 11.87 -3.31 4.09
C THR A 151 13.15 -3.58 4.89
N MET A 152 14.30 -3.26 4.33
CA MET A 152 15.60 -3.50 4.97
C MET A 152 15.73 -2.72 6.28
N GLU A 153 15.36 -1.44 6.31
CA GLU A 153 15.45 -0.61 7.51
C GLU A 153 14.50 -1.10 8.61
N GLN A 154 13.32 -1.62 8.28
CA GLN A 154 12.39 -2.19 9.27
C GLN A 154 12.86 -3.51 9.86
N LEU A 155 13.50 -4.36 9.07
CA LEU A 155 13.95 -5.68 9.55
C LEU A 155 15.31 -5.64 10.25
N ALA A 156 16.21 -4.76 9.81
CA ALA A 156 17.61 -4.77 10.20
C ALA A 156 18.27 -3.38 10.17
N GLY A 157 17.50 -2.33 10.40
CA GLY A 157 18.01 -0.96 10.34
C GLY A 157 19.11 -0.65 11.36
N ASP A 158 19.05 -1.29 12.52
CA ASP A 158 20.07 -1.21 13.58
C ASP A 158 21.38 -1.94 13.24
N LEU A 159 21.34 -2.89 12.30
CA LEU A 159 22.52 -3.64 11.85
C LEU A 159 23.21 -2.99 10.65
N LEU A 160 22.70 -1.89 10.13
CA LEU A 160 23.33 -1.18 9.02
C LEU A 160 24.64 -0.51 9.46
N PRO A 161 25.67 -0.44 8.60
CA PRO A 161 26.90 0.27 8.90
C PRO A 161 26.65 1.75 9.25
N ASN A 162 27.07 2.18 10.43
CA ASN A 162 26.82 3.54 10.95
C ASN A 162 25.33 3.89 10.98
N ALA A 163 24.50 2.98 11.48
CA ALA A 163 23.05 3.13 11.55
C ALA A 163 22.64 4.48 12.15
N ARG A 164 21.80 5.21 11.44
CA ARG A 164 21.23 6.47 11.93
C ARG A 164 20.07 6.19 12.88
N HIS A 165 19.73 7.20 13.67
CA HIS A 165 18.62 7.08 14.63
C HIS A 165 17.29 6.71 13.96
N ASP A 166 16.99 7.27 12.80
CA ASP A 166 15.78 6.96 12.02
C ASP A 166 15.76 5.50 11.54
N GLN A 167 16.92 4.94 11.19
CA GLN A 167 17.05 3.53 10.80
C GLN A 167 16.87 2.58 11.97
N ILE A 168 17.36 2.96 13.15
CA ILE A 168 17.11 2.22 14.39
C ILE A 168 15.62 2.29 14.76
N LEU A 169 14.98 3.46 14.63
CA LEU A 169 13.55 3.62 14.84
C LEU A 169 12.70 2.71 13.93
N ALA A 170 13.14 2.52 12.68
CA ALA A 170 12.46 1.65 11.73
C ALA A 170 12.28 0.21 12.25
N THR A 171 13.25 -0.30 13.02
CA THR A 171 13.18 -1.65 13.61
C THR A 171 12.10 -1.83 14.67
N GLY A 172 11.41 -0.75 15.05
CA GLY A 172 10.18 -0.83 15.82
C GLY A 172 9.12 -1.73 15.19
N PHE A 173 9.19 -1.97 13.87
CA PHE A 173 8.40 -2.99 13.17
C PHE A 173 8.45 -4.36 13.87
N ASN A 174 9.62 -4.78 14.33
CA ASN A 174 9.82 -6.08 14.98
C ASN A 174 9.15 -6.18 16.37
N ARG A 175 8.62 -5.07 16.91
CA ARG A 175 7.91 -5.02 18.20
C ARG A 175 6.39 -5.16 18.08
N ASN A 176 5.85 -5.28 16.86
CA ASN A 176 4.40 -5.38 16.62
C ASN A 176 3.84 -6.80 16.87
N HIS A 177 4.62 -7.71 17.42
CA HIS A 177 4.13 -9.03 17.83
C HIS A 177 3.40 -8.93 19.18
N ARG A 178 2.51 -9.87 19.43
CA ARG A 178 1.90 -10.01 20.76
C ARG A 178 2.96 -10.32 21.79
N ILE A 179 2.83 -9.74 22.98
CA ILE A 179 3.69 -10.03 24.13
C ILE A 179 2.78 -10.53 25.24
N GLN A 180 3.06 -11.73 25.73
CA GLN A 180 2.48 -12.23 26.96
C GLN A 180 3.39 -11.87 28.13
N THR A 181 2.81 -11.29 29.16
CA THR A 181 3.56 -10.85 30.36
C THR A 181 3.45 -11.85 31.51
N GLU A 182 2.59 -12.86 31.39
CA GLU A 182 2.44 -13.91 32.39
C GLU A 182 3.37 -15.10 32.13
N GLY A 183 3.85 -15.75 33.19
CA GLY A 183 4.58 -17.01 33.09
C GLY A 183 3.64 -18.14 32.66
N GLY A 184 4.08 -19.02 31.74
CA GLY A 184 3.31 -20.15 31.26
C GLY A 184 2.79 -20.05 29.83
N ALA A 185 3.34 -19.11 29.05
CA ALA A 185 3.09 -19.06 27.60
C ALA A 185 3.39 -20.40 26.95
N ILE A 186 2.50 -20.88 26.10
CA ILE A 186 2.69 -22.08 25.29
C ILE A 186 3.15 -21.69 23.90
N ASP A 187 3.93 -22.57 23.23
CA ASP A 187 4.55 -22.29 21.93
C ASP A 187 3.54 -21.90 20.84
N GLU A 188 2.30 -22.37 20.96
CA GLU A 188 1.22 -22.08 20.02
C GLU A 188 0.64 -20.64 20.13
N GLU A 189 1.03 -19.88 21.13
CA GLU A 189 0.60 -18.48 21.35
C GLU A 189 1.51 -17.44 20.66
N TRP A 190 2.64 -17.90 20.03
CA TRP A 190 3.63 -17.02 19.42
C TRP A 190 3.58 -16.96 17.89
#